data_94ee5a97058acbe456ebaf83731f8cd8
#
_entry.id   94ee5a97058acbe456ebaf83731f8cd8
#
_cell.length_a   1.000
_cell.length_b   1.000
_cell.length_c   1.000
_cell.angle_alpha   90.00
_cell.angle_beta   90.00
_cell.angle_gamma   90.00
#
_symmetry.space_group_name_H-M   'P 1'
#
loop_
_entity.id
_entity.type
_entity.pdbx_description
1 polymer ?
#
loop_
_entity_poly.entity_id
_entity_poly.type
_entity_poly.pdbx_seq_one_letter_code
_entity_poly.pdbx_strand_id
1 'polypeptide(L)'
;PEDWLNHCLESYWAESMETLEKQPWMCTMTEQLRTILSETAALYKRMIAVCKDEGGMESYESVLLSEQQMIEYASEASKYDELRERVNLIRFGSKPRKKKTDSFSEDKAKRVWDMREQAKKQIKSLSEDYFADDDERLLQKQHLAGVQVKELVRLTHAFLLRYSAAKRKKNLVDFGDLEHLALNVLSEKTPDGEKPTLVAAQYRESFEEIMIDEYQD
;
A
#
# COMPACT_ATOMS: atom_id res chain seq x y z
N PRO A 1 18.06 -1.69 -16.70
CA PRO A 1 17.87 -2.67 -15.61
C PRO A 1 18.75 -2.40 -14.40
N GLU A 2 20.02 -1.98 -14.60
CA GLU A 2 20.98 -1.73 -13.49
C GLU A 2 20.54 -0.55 -12.61
N ASP A 3 20.14 0.55 -13.21
CA ASP A 3 19.67 1.73 -12.47
C ASP A 3 18.45 1.42 -11.60
N TRP A 4 17.51 0.61 -12.13
CA TRP A 4 16.33 0.18 -11.37
C TRP A 4 16.71 -0.73 -10.19
N LEU A 5 17.62 -1.68 -10.40
CA LEU A 5 18.11 -2.57 -9.35
C LEU A 5 18.84 -1.81 -8.24
N ASN A 6 19.64 -0.81 -8.60
CA ASN A 6 20.31 0.06 -7.64
C ASN A 6 19.31 0.92 -6.86
N HIS A 7 18.30 1.44 -7.54
CA HIS A 7 17.21 2.19 -6.88
C HIS A 7 16.43 1.31 -5.90
N CYS A 8 16.17 0.03 -6.23
CA CYS A 8 15.60 -0.93 -5.30
C CYS A 8 16.45 -1.09 -4.03
N LEU A 9 17.78 -1.14 -4.16
CA LEU A 9 18.67 -1.22 -2.99
C LEU A 9 18.57 0.01 -2.08
N GLU A 10 18.56 1.21 -2.66
CA GLU A 10 18.42 2.45 -1.90
C GLU A 10 17.09 2.52 -1.15
N SER A 11 16.02 2.01 -1.75
CA SER A 11 14.69 1.95 -1.14
C SER A 11 14.58 1.01 0.06
N TYR A 12 15.52 0.06 0.21
CA TYR A 12 15.57 -0.91 1.32
C TYR A 12 16.64 -0.59 2.36
N TRP A 13 17.24 0.60 2.31
CA TRP A 13 18.25 1.01 3.29
C TRP A 13 17.87 2.34 3.93
N ALA A 14 17.62 2.28 5.24
CA ALA A 14 17.33 3.47 6.04
C ALA A 14 18.18 3.44 7.32
N GLU A 15 18.83 4.56 7.63
CA GLU A 15 19.67 4.70 8.82
C GLU A 15 18.90 5.23 10.04
N SER A 16 17.71 5.77 9.80
CA SER A 16 16.85 6.34 10.83
C SER A 16 15.36 6.21 10.46
N MET A 17 14.48 6.37 11.43
CA MET A 17 13.04 6.42 11.19
C MET A 17 12.66 7.55 10.23
N GLU A 18 13.30 8.71 10.33
CA GLU A 18 13.04 9.82 9.42
C GLU A 18 13.34 9.46 7.94
N THR A 19 14.41 8.70 7.68
CA THR A 19 14.73 8.22 6.34
C THR A 19 13.83 7.08 5.90
N LEU A 20 13.42 6.21 6.83
CA LEU A 20 12.50 5.11 6.58
C LEU A 20 11.12 5.60 6.18
N GLU A 21 10.58 6.58 6.89
CA GLU A 21 9.26 7.17 6.60
C GLU A 21 9.17 7.85 5.22
N LYS A 22 10.31 8.29 4.67
CA LYS A 22 10.40 8.89 3.32
C LYS A 22 10.47 7.85 2.19
N GLN A 23 10.65 6.57 2.52
CA GLN A 23 10.69 5.52 1.51
C GLN A 23 9.32 5.37 0.82
N PRO A 24 9.29 5.23 -0.53
CA PRO A 24 8.03 5.17 -1.28
C PRO A 24 7.06 4.10 -0.79
N TRP A 25 7.58 2.92 -0.46
CA TRP A 25 6.77 1.81 0.05
C TRP A 25 6.20 2.11 1.44
N MET A 26 6.95 2.81 2.31
CA MET A 26 6.48 3.21 3.64
C MET A 26 5.40 4.28 3.55
N CYS A 27 5.56 5.25 2.64
CA CYS A 27 4.55 6.26 2.34
C CYS A 27 3.24 5.60 1.86
N THR A 28 3.34 4.69 0.88
CA THR A 28 2.19 3.96 0.32
C THR A 28 1.49 3.12 1.39
N MET A 29 2.27 2.40 2.21
CA MET A 29 1.72 1.61 3.32
C MET A 29 0.99 2.50 4.33
N THR A 30 1.58 3.62 4.73
CA THR A 30 0.98 4.58 5.67
C THR A 30 -0.34 5.13 5.11
N GLU A 31 -0.38 5.48 3.82
CA GLU A 31 -1.59 5.96 3.16
C GLU A 31 -2.69 4.90 3.11
N GLN A 32 -2.35 3.65 2.80
CA GLN A 32 -3.30 2.53 2.82
C GLN A 32 -3.88 2.30 4.22
N LEU A 33 -3.05 2.33 5.26
CA LEU A 33 -3.50 2.19 6.65
C LEU A 33 -4.45 3.32 7.06
N ARG A 34 -4.16 4.57 6.67
CA ARG A 34 -5.04 5.72 6.88
C ARG A 34 -6.38 5.55 6.17
N THR A 35 -6.36 5.06 4.94
CA THR A 35 -7.58 4.78 4.16
C THR A 35 -8.45 3.76 4.88
N ILE A 36 -7.89 2.66 5.36
CA ILE A 36 -8.63 1.63 6.12
C ILE A 36 -9.26 2.23 7.39
N LEU A 37 -8.53 3.08 8.11
CA LEU A 37 -9.07 3.75 9.30
C LEU A 37 -10.18 4.73 8.95
N SER A 38 -10.05 5.50 7.87
CA SER A 38 -11.08 6.42 7.38
C SER A 38 -12.36 5.69 6.97
N GLU A 39 -12.24 4.58 6.25
CA GLU A 39 -13.36 3.70 5.89
C GLU A 39 -14.03 3.11 7.14
N THR A 40 -13.22 2.72 8.13
CA THR A 40 -13.73 2.23 9.42
C THR A 40 -14.46 3.33 10.17
N ALA A 41 -13.95 4.57 10.21
CA ALA A 41 -14.65 5.72 10.80
C ALA A 41 -15.98 6.00 10.08
N ALA A 42 -16.01 5.89 8.75
CA ALA A 42 -17.24 6.02 7.97
C ALA A 42 -18.27 4.90 8.29
N LEU A 43 -17.79 3.66 8.54
CA LEU A 43 -18.66 2.58 9.03
C LEU A 43 -19.26 2.90 10.40
N TYR A 44 -18.47 3.47 11.32
CA TYR A 44 -18.99 3.92 12.63
C TYR A 44 -20.05 5.02 12.49
N LYS A 45 -19.88 5.99 11.58
CA LYS A 45 -20.90 7.02 11.27
C LYS A 45 -22.22 6.37 10.84
N ARG A 46 -22.18 5.32 10.02
CA ARG A 46 -23.37 4.56 9.61
C ARG A 46 -24.03 3.83 10.79
N MET A 47 -23.24 3.19 11.65
CA MET A 47 -23.77 2.53 12.87
C MET A 47 -24.42 3.52 13.82
N ILE A 48 -23.84 4.70 14.00
CA ILE A 48 -24.40 5.81 14.81
C ILE A 48 -25.72 6.29 14.23
N ALA A 49 -25.83 6.44 12.90
CA ALA A 49 -27.08 6.81 12.25
C ALA A 49 -28.20 5.79 12.53
N VAL A 50 -27.89 4.49 12.46
CA VAL A 50 -28.85 3.43 12.80
C VAL A 50 -29.31 3.54 14.26
N CYS A 51 -28.41 3.87 15.20
CA CYS A 51 -28.77 4.06 16.61
C CYS A 51 -29.72 5.25 16.81
N LYS A 52 -29.50 6.36 16.06
CA LYS A 52 -30.35 7.55 16.11
C LYS A 52 -31.73 7.31 15.52
N ASP A 53 -31.82 6.63 14.38
CA ASP A 53 -33.10 6.33 13.71
C ASP A 53 -34.00 5.41 14.53
N GLU A 54 -33.40 4.46 15.28
CA GLU A 54 -34.16 3.53 16.09
C GLU A 54 -34.76 4.19 17.36
N GLY A 55 -34.05 5.18 17.91
CA GLY A 55 -34.37 5.77 19.23
C GLY A 55 -34.15 4.80 20.40
N GLY A 56 -33.86 5.33 21.56
CA GLY A 56 -33.61 4.54 22.77
C GLY A 56 -32.25 3.80 22.80
N MET A 57 -31.36 4.03 21.81
CA MET A 57 -30.02 3.43 21.75
C MET A 57 -28.89 4.39 22.15
N GLU A 58 -29.19 5.41 22.98
CA GLU A 58 -28.23 6.48 23.34
C GLU A 58 -26.97 5.94 24.01
N SER A 59 -27.07 4.84 24.75
CA SER A 59 -25.91 4.19 25.38
C SER A 59 -24.97 3.54 24.34
N TYR A 60 -25.53 2.96 23.27
CA TYR A 60 -24.76 2.42 22.15
C TYR A 60 -24.15 3.55 21.31
N GLU A 61 -24.95 4.57 21.00
CA GLU A 61 -24.50 5.75 20.27
C GLU A 61 -23.30 6.41 20.96
N SER A 62 -23.36 6.62 22.27
CA SER A 62 -22.27 7.23 23.05
C SER A 62 -20.96 6.45 22.94
N VAL A 63 -21.00 5.12 23.03
CA VAL A 63 -19.79 4.29 22.88
C VAL A 63 -19.24 4.36 21.45
N LEU A 64 -20.13 4.23 20.46
CA LEU A 64 -19.74 4.28 19.05
C LEU A 64 -19.15 5.65 18.66
N LEU A 65 -19.73 6.74 19.18
CA LEU A 65 -19.25 8.10 18.92
C LEU A 65 -17.85 8.33 19.49
N SER A 66 -17.60 7.88 20.72
CA SER A 66 -16.28 7.97 21.34
C SER A 66 -15.22 7.18 20.56
N GLU A 67 -15.54 5.95 20.13
CA GLU A 67 -14.64 5.12 19.35
C GLU A 67 -14.41 5.71 17.94
N GLN A 68 -15.47 6.20 17.29
CA GLN A 68 -15.40 6.84 15.98
C GLN A 68 -14.47 8.06 15.99
N GLN A 69 -14.57 8.93 17.00
CA GLN A 69 -13.68 10.09 17.13
C GLN A 69 -12.22 9.72 17.25
N MET A 70 -11.89 8.67 18.01
CA MET A 70 -10.51 8.19 18.13
C MET A 70 -9.99 7.59 16.80
N ILE A 71 -10.83 6.84 16.10
CA ILE A 71 -10.47 6.24 14.81
C ILE A 71 -10.29 7.33 13.75
N GLU A 72 -11.18 8.32 13.70
CA GLU A 72 -11.09 9.45 12.77
C GLU A 72 -9.82 10.27 13.05
N TYR A 73 -9.55 10.59 14.31
CA TYR A 73 -8.29 11.25 14.71
C TYR A 73 -7.05 10.46 14.29
N ALA A 74 -7.08 9.12 14.38
CA ALA A 74 -5.98 8.29 13.93
C ALA A 74 -5.82 8.35 12.39
N SER A 75 -6.92 8.36 11.64
CA SER A 75 -6.89 8.43 10.18
C SER A 75 -6.32 9.74 9.62
N GLU A 76 -6.29 10.82 10.41
CA GLU A 76 -5.76 12.14 10.04
C GLU A 76 -4.25 12.25 10.23
N ALA A 77 -3.58 11.24 10.76
CA ALA A 77 -2.13 11.25 10.94
C ALA A 77 -1.40 11.46 9.61
N SER A 78 -0.35 12.27 9.59
CA SER A 78 0.41 12.59 8.39
C SER A 78 1.59 11.64 8.15
N LYS A 79 2.11 11.02 9.21
CA LYS A 79 3.30 10.16 9.21
C LYS A 79 3.02 8.84 9.91
N TYR A 80 3.90 7.86 9.66
CA TYR A 80 3.77 6.53 10.25
C TYR A 80 3.86 6.56 11.78
N ASP A 81 4.82 7.27 12.37
CA ASP A 81 4.96 7.35 13.84
C ASP A 81 3.74 7.97 14.49
N GLU A 82 3.23 9.04 13.93
CA GLU A 82 2.00 9.69 14.40
C GLU A 82 0.79 8.75 14.29
N LEU A 83 0.70 8.00 13.19
CA LEU A 83 -0.34 7.00 12.97
C LEU A 83 -0.26 5.88 14.02
N ARG A 84 0.94 5.35 14.26
CA ARG A 84 1.20 4.32 15.30
C ARG A 84 0.79 4.79 16.68
N GLU A 85 1.19 6.00 17.07
CA GLU A 85 0.82 6.57 18.38
C GLU A 85 -0.70 6.72 18.52
N ARG A 86 -1.36 7.30 17.51
CA ARG A 86 -2.81 7.53 17.55
C ARG A 86 -3.62 6.23 17.53
N VAL A 87 -3.22 5.23 16.75
CA VAL A 87 -3.85 3.90 16.75
C VAL A 87 -3.71 3.22 18.10
N ASN A 88 -2.53 3.32 18.73
CA ASN A 88 -2.29 2.76 20.06
C ASN A 88 -3.07 3.48 21.19
N LEU A 89 -3.59 4.67 20.93
CA LEU A 89 -4.48 5.38 21.86
C LEU A 89 -5.94 4.96 21.75
N ILE A 90 -6.36 4.25 20.69
CA ILE A 90 -7.74 3.81 20.51
C ILE A 90 -8.14 2.88 21.65
N ARG A 91 -9.23 3.22 22.34
CA ARG A 91 -9.82 2.42 23.42
C ARG A 91 -11.24 2.03 23.05
N PHE A 92 -11.52 0.75 23.22
CA PHE A 92 -12.83 0.18 22.90
C PHE A 92 -13.65 0.01 24.17
N GLY A 93 -14.84 0.61 24.18
CA GLY A 93 -15.78 0.49 25.27
C GLY A 93 -16.38 -0.93 25.39
N SER A 94 -16.99 -1.21 26.53
CA SER A 94 -17.78 -2.43 26.76
C SER A 94 -19.18 -2.31 26.17
N LYS A 95 -19.81 -3.46 25.85
CA LYS A 95 -21.18 -3.49 25.36
C LYS A 95 -22.13 -2.88 26.40
N PRO A 96 -22.94 -1.88 26.02
CA PRO A 96 -23.93 -1.31 26.92
C PRO A 96 -24.97 -2.36 27.31
N ARG A 97 -25.42 -2.27 28.55
CA ARG A 97 -26.53 -3.12 29.04
C ARG A 97 -27.86 -2.46 28.69
N LYS A 98 -28.80 -3.23 28.14
CA LYS A 98 -30.17 -2.77 27.88
C LYS A 98 -30.84 -2.45 29.20
N LYS A 99 -31.39 -1.25 29.33
CA LYS A 99 -32.21 -0.83 30.46
C LYS A 99 -33.66 -1.23 30.23
N LYS A 100 -34.43 -1.34 31.30
CA LYS A 100 -35.87 -1.68 31.20
C LYS A 100 -36.69 -0.63 30.45
N THR A 101 -36.18 0.59 30.38
CA THR A 101 -36.79 1.72 29.67
C THR A 101 -36.46 1.78 28.18
N ASP A 102 -35.51 0.96 27.71
CA ASP A 102 -35.03 1.00 26.34
C ASP A 102 -36.03 0.24 25.43
N SER A 103 -36.48 0.91 24.36
CA SER A 103 -37.53 0.41 23.46
C SER A 103 -36.99 -0.07 22.10
N PHE A 104 -35.66 -0.19 21.93
CA PHE A 104 -35.06 -0.55 20.67
C PHE A 104 -35.15 -2.05 20.34
N SER A 105 -35.08 -2.37 19.05
CA SER A 105 -34.99 -3.72 18.51
C SER A 105 -33.69 -4.42 18.88
N GLU A 106 -33.78 -5.60 19.52
CA GLU A 106 -32.61 -6.40 19.88
C GLU A 106 -31.84 -6.88 18.66
N ASP A 107 -32.53 -7.19 17.57
CA ASP A 107 -31.88 -7.63 16.34
C ASP A 107 -31.03 -6.51 15.69
N LYS A 108 -31.54 -5.28 15.70
CA LYS A 108 -30.77 -4.13 15.20
C LYS A 108 -29.58 -3.84 16.11
N ALA A 109 -29.76 -3.82 17.42
CA ALA A 109 -28.69 -3.64 18.37
C ALA A 109 -27.61 -4.73 18.22
N LYS A 110 -28.01 -5.97 18.01
CA LYS A 110 -27.08 -7.07 17.74
C LYS A 110 -26.30 -6.85 16.45
N ARG A 111 -26.97 -6.50 15.33
CA ARG A 111 -26.30 -6.23 14.05
C ARG A 111 -25.27 -5.10 14.16
N VAL A 112 -25.64 -3.97 14.77
CA VAL A 112 -24.73 -2.85 15.00
C VAL A 112 -23.52 -3.29 15.83
N TRP A 113 -23.76 -4.06 16.89
CA TRP A 113 -22.66 -4.52 17.73
C TRP A 113 -21.75 -5.54 17.05
N ASP A 114 -22.29 -6.44 16.25
CA ASP A 114 -21.53 -7.42 15.48
C ASP A 114 -20.63 -6.72 14.43
N MET A 115 -21.16 -5.70 13.76
CA MET A 115 -20.37 -4.86 12.85
C MET A 115 -19.23 -4.13 13.58
N ARG A 116 -19.54 -3.56 14.76
CA ARG A 116 -18.53 -2.91 15.61
C ARG A 116 -17.44 -3.89 16.07
N GLU A 117 -17.80 -5.12 16.45
CA GLU A 117 -16.80 -6.13 16.85
C GLU A 117 -15.91 -6.56 15.68
N GLN A 118 -16.43 -6.61 14.45
CA GLN A 118 -15.63 -6.84 13.27
C GLN A 118 -14.64 -5.69 13.03
N ALA A 119 -15.10 -4.44 13.08
CA ALA A 119 -14.25 -3.26 12.95
C ALA A 119 -13.16 -3.21 14.04
N LYS A 120 -13.51 -3.51 15.29
CA LYS A 120 -12.57 -3.62 16.41
C LYS A 120 -11.49 -4.68 16.16
N LYS A 121 -11.87 -5.86 15.65
CA LYS A 121 -10.92 -6.92 15.30
C LYS A 121 -9.96 -6.46 14.20
N GLN A 122 -10.49 -5.78 13.18
CA GLN A 122 -9.67 -5.22 12.11
C GLN A 122 -8.63 -4.22 12.63
N ILE A 123 -9.04 -3.25 13.47
CA ILE A 123 -8.11 -2.27 14.05
C ILE A 123 -7.07 -2.96 14.96
N LYS A 124 -7.47 -3.97 15.74
CA LYS A 124 -6.51 -4.73 16.55
C LYS A 124 -5.50 -5.47 15.69
N SER A 125 -5.93 -6.14 14.62
CA SER A 125 -5.02 -6.80 13.67
C SER A 125 -4.06 -5.79 13.04
N LEU A 126 -4.54 -4.61 12.63
CA LEU A 126 -3.66 -3.55 12.14
C LEU A 126 -2.61 -3.14 13.18
N SER A 127 -3.00 -3.00 14.45
CA SER A 127 -2.06 -2.66 15.52
C SER A 127 -1.01 -3.76 15.75
N GLU A 128 -1.42 -5.02 15.72
CA GLU A 128 -0.53 -6.17 15.91
C GLU A 128 0.41 -6.38 14.71
N ASP A 129 -0.10 -6.19 13.48
CA ASP A 129 0.66 -6.47 12.26
C ASP A 129 1.62 -5.33 11.88
N TYR A 130 1.24 -4.08 12.13
CA TYR A 130 1.97 -2.91 11.62
C TYR A 130 2.58 -2.01 12.70
N PHE A 131 2.08 -2.04 13.95
CA PHE A 131 2.47 -1.08 14.99
C PHE A 131 3.00 -1.74 16.27
N ALA A 132 3.28 -3.04 16.24
CA ALA A 132 3.77 -3.76 17.41
C ALA A 132 5.27 -3.52 17.71
N ASP A 133 6.04 -3.18 16.68
CA ASP A 133 7.47 -2.96 16.82
C ASP A 133 7.78 -1.50 17.25
N ASP A 134 8.79 -1.33 18.08
CA ASP A 134 9.43 -0.05 18.32
C ASP A 134 10.36 0.33 17.15
N ASP A 135 10.90 1.55 17.18
CA ASP A 135 11.73 2.10 16.10
C ASP A 135 13.00 1.27 15.87
N GLU A 136 13.65 0.86 16.97
CA GLU A 136 14.89 0.09 16.90
C GLU A 136 14.65 -1.27 16.23
N ARG A 137 13.58 -1.95 16.64
CA ARG A 137 13.21 -3.25 16.08
C ARG A 137 12.75 -3.16 14.63
N LEU A 138 12.04 -2.10 14.29
CA LEU A 138 11.61 -1.85 12.90
C LEU A 138 12.83 -1.62 12.00
N LEU A 139 13.79 -0.78 12.43
CA LEU A 139 15.04 -0.56 11.69
C LEU A 139 15.89 -1.83 11.59
N GLN A 140 15.99 -2.64 12.66
CA GLN A 140 16.69 -3.93 12.61
C GLN A 140 16.07 -4.88 11.58
N LYS A 141 14.74 -5.01 11.55
CA LYS A 141 14.04 -5.85 10.57
C LYS A 141 14.29 -5.35 9.14
N GLN A 142 14.26 -4.06 8.96
CA GLN A 142 14.51 -3.41 7.67
C GLN A 142 15.96 -3.62 7.21
N HIS A 143 16.94 -3.52 8.09
CA HIS A 143 18.34 -3.83 7.77
C HIS A 143 18.53 -5.29 7.38
N LEU A 144 17.90 -6.23 8.08
CA LEU A 144 17.96 -7.65 7.74
C LEU A 144 17.35 -7.91 6.35
N ALA A 145 16.21 -7.30 6.04
CA ALA A 145 15.61 -7.38 4.72
C ALA A 145 16.52 -6.75 3.65
N GLY A 146 17.14 -5.62 3.94
CA GLY A 146 18.08 -4.92 3.05
C GLY A 146 19.29 -5.79 2.68
N VAL A 147 19.85 -6.55 3.62
CA VAL A 147 20.94 -7.51 3.34
C VAL A 147 20.49 -8.58 2.35
N GLN A 148 19.28 -9.13 2.52
CA GLN A 148 18.73 -10.14 1.62
C GLN A 148 18.45 -9.57 0.23
N VAL A 149 17.88 -8.37 0.14
CA VAL A 149 17.65 -7.66 -1.12
C VAL A 149 18.96 -7.38 -1.84
N LYS A 150 20.00 -6.93 -1.12
CA LYS A 150 21.34 -6.70 -1.68
C LYS A 150 21.91 -7.96 -2.33
N GLU A 151 21.80 -9.09 -1.67
CA GLU A 151 22.27 -10.36 -2.22
C GLU A 151 21.44 -10.81 -3.43
N LEU A 152 20.13 -10.63 -3.39
CA LEU A 152 19.25 -10.91 -4.52
C LEU A 152 19.61 -10.05 -5.74
N VAL A 153 19.83 -8.75 -5.56
CA VAL A 153 20.27 -7.83 -6.61
C VAL A 153 21.62 -8.27 -7.19
N ARG A 154 22.58 -8.63 -6.34
CA ARG A 154 23.89 -9.13 -6.77
C ARG A 154 23.76 -10.41 -7.62
N LEU A 155 22.93 -11.34 -7.21
CA LEU A 155 22.67 -12.58 -7.96
C LEU A 155 21.96 -12.30 -9.28
N THR A 156 21.00 -11.38 -9.30
CA THR A 156 20.30 -10.96 -10.52
C THR A 156 21.27 -10.34 -11.52
N HIS A 157 22.14 -9.45 -11.10
CA HIS A 157 23.19 -8.89 -11.96
C HIS A 157 24.10 -9.98 -12.52
N ALA A 158 24.60 -10.87 -11.68
CA ALA A 158 25.45 -11.97 -12.11
C ALA A 158 24.75 -12.91 -13.11
N PHE A 159 23.46 -13.15 -12.90
CA PHE A 159 22.64 -13.93 -13.83
C PHE A 159 22.48 -13.22 -15.18
N LEU A 160 22.08 -11.95 -15.19
CA LEU A 160 21.90 -11.15 -16.41
C LEU A 160 23.16 -11.12 -17.27
N LEU A 161 24.33 -10.90 -16.65
CA LEU A 161 25.62 -10.91 -17.37
C LEU A 161 25.94 -12.28 -17.98
N ARG A 162 25.75 -13.37 -17.19
CA ARG A 162 26.02 -14.72 -17.67
C ARG A 162 25.04 -15.15 -18.76
N TYR A 163 23.76 -14.82 -18.57
CA TYR A 163 22.71 -15.13 -19.53
C TYR A 163 22.92 -14.43 -20.86
N SER A 164 23.21 -13.13 -20.84
CA SER A 164 23.55 -12.35 -22.04
C SER A 164 24.80 -12.89 -22.73
N ALA A 165 25.85 -13.25 -21.98
CA ALA A 165 27.06 -13.84 -22.54
C ALA A 165 26.78 -15.22 -23.19
N ALA A 166 25.94 -16.06 -22.57
CA ALA A 166 25.55 -17.36 -23.09
C ALA A 166 24.72 -17.24 -24.39
N LYS A 167 23.81 -16.26 -24.47
CA LYS A 167 23.02 -15.97 -25.67
C LYS A 167 23.96 -15.52 -26.82
N ARG A 168 24.87 -14.57 -26.55
CA ARG A 168 25.83 -14.09 -27.53
C ARG A 168 26.71 -15.21 -28.06
N LYS A 169 27.23 -16.09 -27.19
CA LYS A 169 28.05 -17.24 -27.58
C LYS A 169 27.32 -18.19 -28.54
N LYS A 170 26.01 -18.31 -28.40
CA LYS A 170 25.18 -19.18 -29.22
C LYS A 170 24.53 -18.46 -30.42
N ASN A 171 24.75 -17.16 -30.59
CA ASN A 171 24.05 -16.29 -31.54
C ASN A 171 22.51 -16.43 -31.43
N LEU A 172 22.00 -16.42 -30.21
CA LEU A 172 20.58 -16.52 -29.92
C LEU A 172 20.06 -15.20 -29.31
N VAL A 173 18.81 -14.88 -29.60
CA VAL A 173 18.02 -13.83 -28.96
C VAL A 173 16.73 -14.45 -28.44
N ASP A 174 16.22 -13.94 -27.33
CA ASP A 174 14.87 -14.27 -26.85
C ASP A 174 13.87 -13.17 -27.27
N PHE A 175 12.60 -13.39 -26.95
CA PHE A 175 11.54 -12.43 -27.33
C PHE A 175 11.77 -11.04 -26.69
N GLY A 176 12.19 -10.97 -25.43
CA GLY A 176 12.51 -9.71 -24.79
C GLY A 176 13.71 -8.99 -25.43
N ASP A 177 14.71 -9.73 -25.93
CA ASP A 177 15.80 -9.11 -26.72
C ASP A 177 15.27 -8.50 -28.01
N LEU A 178 14.32 -9.15 -28.71
CA LEU A 178 13.73 -8.63 -29.95
C LEU A 178 13.00 -7.32 -29.69
N GLU A 179 12.23 -7.23 -28.63
CA GLU A 179 11.55 -6.00 -28.23
C GLU A 179 12.53 -4.88 -27.93
N HIS A 180 13.55 -5.15 -27.11
CA HIS A 180 14.57 -4.16 -26.78
C HIS A 180 15.39 -3.72 -27.99
N LEU A 181 15.71 -4.63 -28.90
CA LEU A 181 16.41 -4.31 -30.14
C LEU A 181 15.54 -3.45 -31.05
N ALA A 182 14.25 -3.76 -31.16
CA ALA A 182 13.28 -2.95 -31.91
C ALA A 182 13.20 -1.52 -31.33
N LEU A 183 13.06 -1.40 -29.99
CA LEU A 183 13.05 -0.10 -29.32
C LEU A 183 14.35 0.69 -29.58
N ASN A 184 15.51 0.06 -29.52
CA ASN A 184 16.79 0.71 -29.79
C ASN A 184 16.94 1.18 -31.23
N VAL A 185 16.26 0.54 -32.20
CA VAL A 185 16.23 0.97 -33.61
C VAL A 185 15.24 2.12 -33.82
N LEU A 186 14.12 2.09 -33.10
CA LEU A 186 12.99 3.02 -33.31
C LEU A 186 13.04 4.27 -32.43
N SER A 187 13.74 4.23 -31.28
CA SER A 187 13.86 5.37 -30.37
C SER A 187 15.30 5.69 -30.00
N GLU A 188 15.58 6.96 -29.77
CA GLU A 188 16.86 7.45 -29.24
C GLU A 188 16.65 8.28 -27.99
N LYS A 189 17.51 8.08 -26.97
CA LYS A 189 17.48 8.85 -25.74
C LYS A 189 18.16 10.20 -25.94
N THR A 190 17.43 11.28 -25.70
CA THR A 190 17.95 12.65 -25.74
C THR A 190 17.83 13.29 -24.35
N PRO A 191 18.52 14.42 -24.07
CA PRO A 191 18.35 15.14 -22.81
C PRO A 191 16.91 15.58 -22.54
N ASP A 192 16.11 15.78 -23.58
CA ASP A 192 14.71 16.21 -23.52
C ASP A 192 13.71 15.01 -23.44
N GLY A 193 14.22 13.77 -23.35
CA GLY A 193 13.42 12.55 -23.34
C GLY A 193 13.69 11.65 -24.56
N GLU A 194 12.86 10.63 -24.75
CA GLU A 194 12.95 9.73 -25.90
C GLU A 194 12.37 10.37 -27.17
N LYS A 195 13.09 10.25 -28.28
CA LYS A 195 12.64 10.74 -29.59
C LYS A 195 12.67 9.60 -30.62
N PRO A 196 11.75 9.60 -31.60
CA PRO A 196 11.76 8.65 -32.70
C PRO A 196 13.01 8.87 -33.59
N THR A 197 13.63 7.75 -34.00
CA THR A 197 14.73 7.78 -34.97
C THR A 197 14.22 8.04 -36.39
N LEU A 198 15.14 8.26 -37.33
CA LEU A 198 14.78 8.34 -38.76
C LEU A 198 14.11 7.09 -39.28
N VAL A 199 14.47 5.91 -38.75
CA VAL A 199 13.82 4.63 -39.09
C VAL A 199 12.35 4.63 -38.62
N ALA A 200 12.08 5.07 -37.40
CA ALA A 200 10.72 5.21 -36.90
C ALA A 200 9.91 6.21 -37.74
N ALA A 201 10.52 7.32 -38.15
CA ALA A 201 9.87 8.31 -39.03
C ALA A 201 9.47 7.71 -40.37
N GLN A 202 10.36 6.89 -41.00
CA GLN A 202 10.04 6.19 -42.23
C GLN A 202 8.87 5.21 -42.06
N TYR A 203 8.83 4.41 -40.99
CA TYR A 203 7.68 3.54 -40.73
C TYR A 203 6.40 4.33 -40.51
N ARG A 204 6.45 5.44 -39.79
CA ARG A 204 5.31 6.33 -39.55
C ARG A 204 4.71 6.88 -40.88
N GLU A 205 5.55 7.17 -41.87
CA GLU A 205 5.08 7.63 -43.18
C GLU A 205 4.52 6.48 -44.04
N SER A 206 4.95 5.23 -43.79
CA SER A 206 4.54 4.07 -44.59
C SER A 206 3.24 3.40 -44.10
N PHE A 207 2.85 3.58 -42.85
CA PHE A 207 1.65 3.00 -42.29
C PHE A 207 0.49 4.00 -42.28
N GLU A 208 -0.65 3.62 -42.88
CA GLU A 208 -1.89 4.40 -42.83
C GLU A 208 -2.64 4.19 -41.52
N GLU A 209 -2.65 2.94 -41.04
CA GLU A 209 -3.30 2.56 -39.77
C GLU A 209 -2.43 1.58 -38.98
N ILE A 210 -2.47 1.69 -37.65
CA ILE A 210 -1.86 0.74 -36.69
C ILE A 210 -2.96 0.20 -35.84
N MET A 211 -3.22 -1.11 -35.90
CA MET A 211 -4.18 -1.81 -35.07
C MET A 211 -3.42 -2.68 -34.06
N ILE A 212 -3.77 -2.56 -32.79
CA ILE A 212 -3.14 -3.31 -31.70
C ILE A 212 -4.19 -4.26 -31.14
N ASP A 213 -3.91 -5.56 -31.19
CA ASP A 213 -4.68 -6.61 -30.53
C ASP A 213 -3.95 -7.02 -29.25
N GLU A 214 -4.70 -7.50 -28.26
CA GLU A 214 -4.17 -7.95 -26.97
C GLU A 214 -3.24 -6.93 -26.30
N TYR A 215 -3.66 -5.67 -26.28
CA TYR A 215 -2.87 -4.54 -25.76
C TYR A 215 -2.33 -4.73 -24.33
N GLN A 216 -2.94 -5.63 -23.55
CA GLN A 216 -2.55 -5.96 -22.17
C GLN A 216 -1.33 -6.89 -22.09
N ASP A 217 -0.95 -7.57 -23.17
CA ASP A 217 0.19 -8.48 -23.24
C ASP A 217 1.46 -7.74 -23.67
#